data_f8ec180c0d1685713ba12331dff17b84
#
_entry.id   f8ec180c0d1685713ba12331dff17b84
#
_cell.length_a   1.000
_cell.length_b   1.000
_cell.length_c   1.000
_cell.angle_alpha   90.00
_cell.angle_beta   90.00
_cell.angle_gamma   90.00
#
_symmetry.space_group_name_H-M   'P 1'
#
loop_
_entity.id
_entity.type
_entity.pdbx_description
1 polymer ?
#
loop_
_entity_poly.entity_id
_entity_poly.type
_entity_poly.pdbx_seq_one_letter_code
_entity_poly.pdbx_strand_id
1 'polypeptide(L)'
;MKQKLAVITGADGGMGMEITRAVATAGYKVIMACRDPEIAEEKRQLIMRETGNIALEIVPVNLASLSSTASFANELLQRGEAITLLMNNAGTMETKRRITEDGLERTVSVNYVAPYLLTRKLLPLMGEGSRIVNMVSCTYAIGKLDFPDFFLRGKKGAFWRIPIYSNTKLALTLFTIALSEKVKEKGIVVNAADPGIVSTPIITMHMWFDPLTDIFFRPFIRTPRQGAATAISLLLDEDAGKRTGTLNVSCHPKQLAEKFFHHVQMKEL
;
A
#
# COMPACT_ATOMS: atom_id res chain seq x y z
N MET A 1 -2.48 -11.11 -27.63
CA MET A 1 -2.16 -9.81 -26.99
C MET A 1 -1.23 -10.06 -25.82
N LYS A 2 -0.19 -9.23 -25.62
CA LYS A 2 0.69 -9.35 -24.45
C LYS A 2 -0.12 -9.11 -23.17
N GLN A 3 0.04 -9.98 -22.17
CA GLN A 3 -0.65 -9.85 -20.88
C GLN A 3 -0.24 -8.56 -20.18
N LYS A 4 -1.19 -7.81 -19.61
CA LYS A 4 -0.92 -6.59 -18.83
C LYS A 4 -0.26 -6.95 -17.50
N LEU A 5 0.70 -6.14 -17.05
CA LEU A 5 1.48 -6.39 -15.84
C LEU A 5 0.90 -5.63 -14.64
N ALA A 6 0.76 -6.34 -13.54
CA ALA A 6 0.46 -5.79 -12.22
C ALA A 6 1.61 -6.07 -11.23
N VAL A 7 1.95 -5.09 -10.40
CA VAL A 7 2.91 -5.21 -9.30
C VAL A 7 2.17 -4.96 -7.98
N ILE A 8 2.22 -5.92 -7.05
CA ILE A 8 1.48 -5.86 -5.78
C ILE A 8 2.44 -6.10 -4.62
N THR A 9 2.62 -5.12 -3.73
CA THR A 9 3.45 -5.29 -2.53
C THR A 9 2.67 -5.95 -1.41
N GLY A 10 3.31 -6.88 -0.66
CA GLY A 10 2.66 -7.67 0.38
C GLY A 10 1.52 -8.54 -0.18
N ALA A 11 1.73 -9.09 -1.36
CA ALA A 11 0.76 -9.88 -2.12
C ALA A 11 0.36 -11.20 -1.44
N ASP A 12 1.17 -11.66 -0.51
CA ASP A 12 1.00 -12.86 0.32
C ASP A 12 0.17 -12.62 1.60
N GLY A 13 -0.02 -11.36 2.00
CA GLY A 13 -0.78 -11.00 3.19
C GLY A 13 -2.30 -11.04 2.98
N GLY A 14 -3.09 -10.97 4.05
CA GLY A 14 -4.54 -11.12 4.01
C GLY A 14 -5.24 -10.34 2.88
N MET A 15 -5.20 -9.01 2.91
CA MET A 15 -5.78 -8.18 1.83
C MET A 15 -5.00 -8.29 0.52
N GLY A 16 -3.66 -8.38 0.60
CA GLY A 16 -2.81 -8.52 -0.59
C GLY A 16 -3.12 -9.77 -1.39
N MET A 17 -3.41 -10.88 -0.71
CA MET A 17 -3.81 -12.13 -1.33
C MET A 17 -5.16 -12.00 -2.07
N GLU A 18 -6.15 -11.31 -1.47
CA GLU A 18 -7.45 -11.06 -2.11
C GLU A 18 -7.32 -10.14 -3.34
N ILE A 19 -6.46 -9.11 -3.25
CA ILE A 19 -6.16 -8.21 -4.37
C ILE A 19 -5.45 -9.00 -5.49
N THR A 20 -4.44 -9.81 -5.14
CA THR A 20 -3.70 -10.64 -6.09
C THR A 20 -4.62 -11.61 -6.81
N ARG A 21 -5.53 -12.27 -6.07
CA ARG A 21 -6.54 -13.17 -6.65
C ARG A 21 -7.44 -12.46 -7.66
N ALA A 22 -7.98 -11.30 -7.30
CA ALA A 22 -8.86 -10.53 -8.18
C ALA A 22 -8.14 -10.07 -9.46
N VAL A 23 -6.92 -9.57 -9.34
CA VAL A 23 -6.09 -9.11 -10.47
C VAL A 23 -5.68 -10.29 -11.36
N ALA A 24 -5.34 -11.45 -10.76
CA ALA A 24 -5.04 -12.67 -11.50
C ALA A 24 -6.27 -13.20 -12.25
N THR A 25 -7.46 -13.19 -11.62
CA THR A 25 -8.73 -13.56 -12.26
C THR A 25 -9.05 -12.64 -13.45
N ALA A 26 -8.70 -11.36 -13.37
CA ALA A 26 -8.84 -10.40 -14.46
C ALA A 26 -7.80 -10.62 -15.60
N GLY A 27 -6.96 -11.66 -15.54
CA GLY A 27 -6.03 -12.06 -16.59
C GLY A 27 -4.70 -11.30 -16.62
N TYR A 28 -4.33 -10.57 -15.57
CA TYR A 28 -3.04 -9.89 -15.50
C TYR A 28 -1.89 -10.87 -15.17
N LYS A 29 -0.72 -10.62 -15.75
CA LYS A 29 0.54 -11.10 -15.17
C LYS A 29 0.76 -10.38 -13.87
N VAL A 30 1.07 -11.08 -12.78
CA VAL A 30 1.22 -10.48 -11.46
C VAL A 30 2.63 -10.71 -10.91
N ILE A 31 3.34 -9.64 -10.58
CA ILE A 31 4.51 -9.69 -9.73
C ILE A 31 4.05 -9.54 -8.28
N MET A 32 4.19 -10.63 -7.53
CA MET A 32 3.96 -10.70 -6.09
C MET A 32 5.23 -10.22 -5.37
N ALA A 33 5.26 -8.94 -5.00
CA ALA A 33 6.38 -8.35 -4.28
C ALA A 33 6.24 -8.66 -2.79
N CYS A 34 6.92 -9.71 -2.30
CA CYS A 34 6.79 -10.27 -0.97
C CYS A 34 8.15 -10.28 -0.25
N ARG A 35 8.10 -10.21 1.08
CA ARG A 35 9.33 -10.23 1.89
C ARG A 35 9.91 -11.63 2.02
N ASP A 36 9.05 -12.64 2.16
CA ASP A 36 9.40 -14.03 2.39
C ASP A 36 8.90 -14.87 1.19
N PRO A 37 9.81 -15.31 0.31
CA PRO A 37 9.44 -16.08 -0.87
C PRO A 37 8.84 -17.45 -0.56
N GLU A 38 9.26 -18.10 0.54
CA GLU A 38 8.77 -19.44 0.91
C GLU A 38 7.30 -19.37 1.33
N ILE A 39 6.95 -18.40 2.19
CA ILE A 39 5.56 -18.15 2.59
C ILE A 39 4.72 -17.74 1.38
N ALA A 40 5.27 -16.90 0.50
CA ALA A 40 4.58 -16.40 -0.67
C ALA A 40 4.29 -17.51 -1.69
N GLU A 41 5.17 -18.53 -1.79
CA GLU A 41 5.01 -19.64 -2.74
C GLU A 41 3.74 -20.46 -2.49
N GLU A 42 3.43 -20.78 -1.24
CA GLU A 42 2.18 -21.47 -0.90
C GLU A 42 0.95 -20.67 -1.35
N LYS A 43 0.99 -19.34 -1.15
CA LYS A 43 -0.10 -18.43 -1.55
C LYS A 43 -0.20 -18.30 -3.06
N ARG A 44 0.93 -18.23 -3.75
CA ARG A 44 1.00 -18.20 -5.20
C ARG A 44 0.34 -19.45 -5.80
N GLN A 45 0.72 -20.64 -5.31
CA GLN A 45 0.16 -21.92 -5.77
C GLN A 45 -1.36 -21.98 -5.55
N LEU A 46 -1.82 -21.50 -4.39
CA LEU A 46 -3.26 -21.46 -4.10
C LEU A 46 -3.99 -20.55 -5.09
N ILE A 47 -3.52 -19.33 -5.31
CA ILE A 47 -4.14 -18.38 -6.24
C ILE A 47 -4.12 -18.94 -7.68
N MET A 48 -3.01 -19.55 -8.11
CA MET A 48 -2.93 -20.17 -9.43
C MET A 48 -3.99 -21.26 -9.63
N ARG A 49 -4.20 -22.12 -8.62
CA ARG A 49 -5.24 -23.16 -8.67
C ARG A 49 -6.65 -22.58 -8.70
N GLU A 50 -6.92 -21.54 -7.92
CA GLU A 50 -8.24 -20.92 -7.80
C GLU A 50 -8.60 -20.09 -9.04
N THR A 51 -7.63 -19.45 -9.68
CA THR A 51 -7.87 -18.53 -10.81
C THR A 51 -7.58 -19.13 -12.18
N GLY A 52 -6.84 -20.23 -12.24
CA GLY A 52 -6.33 -20.79 -13.48
C GLY A 52 -5.20 -19.95 -14.12
N ASN A 53 -4.81 -18.85 -13.53
CA ASN A 53 -3.78 -17.97 -14.06
C ASN A 53 -2.40 -18.40 -13.57
N ILE A 54 -1.54 -18.87 -14.46
CA ILE A 54 -0.19 -19.32 -14.15
C ILE A 54 0.87 -18.19 -14.22
N ALA A 55 0.49 -17.00 -14.65
CA ALA A 55 1.40 -15.87 -14.82
C ALA A 55 1.59 -15.06 -13.53
N LEU A 56 1.87 -15.76 -12.42
CA LEU A 56 2.19 -15.18 -11.12
C LEU A 56 3.65 -15.44 -10.80
N GLU A 57 4.40 -14.39 -10.52
CA GLU A 57 5.83 -14.43 -10.22
C GLU A 57 6.09 -13.80 -8.85
N ILE A 58 6.88 -14.46 -8.00
CA ILE A 58 7.34 -13.89 -6.73
C ILE A 58 8.69 -13.21 -7.00
N VAL A 59 8.75 -11.92 -6.64
CA VAL A 59 10.02 -11.17 -6.61
C VAL A 59 10.21 -10.63 -5.20
N PRO A 60 11.29 -11.05 -4.51
CA PRO A 60 11.52 -10.66 -3.13
C PRO A 60 11.78 -9.16 -2.96
N VAL A 61 11.17 -8.56 -1.93
CA VAL A 61 11.46 -7.17 -1.53
C VAL A 61 11.27 -6.98 -0.02
N ASN A 62 12.27 -6.38 0.62
CA ASN A 62 12.17 -5.94 2.01
C ASN A 62 11.98 -4.42 2.05
N LEU A 63 10.74 -3.96 2.25
CA LEU A 63 10.41 -2.53 2.32
C LEU A 63 10.94 -1.83 3.59
N ALA A 64 11.53 -2.56 4.53
CA ALA A 64 12.29 -1.99 5.64
C ALA A 64 13.75 -1.69 5.28
N SER A 65 14.16 -1.92 4.02
CA SER A 65 15.48 -1.59 3.46
C SER A 65 15.28 -0.81 2.16
N LEU A 66 15.84 0.40 2.12
CA LEU A 66 15.78 1.24 0.93
C LEU A 66 16.62 0.66 -0.20
N SER A 67 17.73 0.00 0.12
CA SER A 67 18.57 -0.69 -0.85
C SER A 67 17.82 -1.85 -1.50
N SER A 68 17.12 -2.69 -0.72
CA SER A 68 16.28 -3.77 -1.24
C SER A 68 15.14 -3.23 -2.11
N THR A 69 14.47 -2.16 -1.68
CA THR A 69 13.40 -1.49 -2.45
C THR A 69 13.94 -0.94 -3.78
N ALA A 70 15.11 -0.32 -3.76
CA ALA A 70 15.75 0.21 -4.96
C ALA A 70 16.19 -0.90 -5.92
N SER A 71 16.76 -1.99 -5.40
CA SER A 71 17.17 -3.15 -6.19
C SER A 71 15.98 -3.82 -6.88
N PHE A 72 14.89 -4.04 -6.16
CA PHE A 72 13.63 -4.54 -6.73
C PHE A 72 13.13 -3.64 -7.88
N ALA A 73 13.08 -2.32 -7.66
CA ALA A 73 12.65 -1.40 -8.70
C ALA A 73 13.60 -1.40 -9.92
N ASN A 74 14.92 -1.47 -9.70
CA ASN A 74 15.92 -1.52 -10.77
C ASN A 74 15.80 -2.81 -11.58
N GLU A 75 15.52 -3.95 -10.96
CA GLU A 75 15.25 -5.21 -11.65
C GLU A 75 14.06 -5.07 -12.60
N LEU A 76 12.95 -4.49 -12.15
CA LEU A 76 11.78 -4.26 -13.01
C LEU A 76 12.09 -3.27 -14.14
N LEU A 77 12.87 -2.22 -13.87
CA LEU A 77 13.33 -1.30 -14.91
C LEU A 77 14.18 -2.00 -15.98
N GLN A 78 15.07 -2.90 -15.57
CA GLN A 78 15.89 -3.68 -16.52
C GLN A 78 15.06 -4.65 -17.37
N ARG A 79 13.97 -5.21 -16.81
CA ARG A 79 13.02 -6.06 -17.55
C ARG A 79 12.26 -5.27 -18.62
N GLY A 80 12.08 -3.95 -18.42
CA GLY A 80 11.45 -3.05 -19.39
C GLY A 80 9.97 -3.35 -19.69
N GLU A 81 9.30 -4.16 -18.86
CA GLU A 81 7.88 -4.45 -19.05
C GLU A 81 7.03 -3.30 -18.57
N ALA A 82 6.07 -2.84 -19.39
CA ALA A 82 5.14 -1.78 -19.02
C ALA A 82 4.22 -2.24 -17.86
N ILE A 83 4.17 -1.44 -16.80
CA ILE A 83 3.34 -1.70 -15.62
C ILE A 83 1.99 -1.01 -15.80
N THR A 84 0.91 -1.81 -15.84
CA THR A 84 -0.45 -1.29 -15.90
C THR A 84 -1.01 -0.99 -14.52
N LEU A 85 -0.72 -1.84 -13.52
CA LEU A 85 -1.23 -1.68 -12.16
C LEU A 85 -0.06 -1.73 -11.16
N LEU A 86 0.01 -0.72 -10.28
CA LEU A 86 0.90 -0.72 -9.11
C LEU A 86 0.06 -0.61 -7.85
N MET A 87 0.11 -1.65 -7.01
CA MET A 87 -0.58 -1.68 -5.72
C MET A 87 0.41 -1.62 -4.57
N ASN A 88 0.52 -0.48 -3.91
CA ASN A 88 1.25 -0.33 -2.66
C ASN A 88 0.34 -0.77 -1.50
N ASN A 89 0.28 -2.09 -1.27
CA ASN A 89 -0.58 -2.69 -0.25
C ASN A 89 0.17 -3.01 1.05
N ALA A 90 1.45 -3.35 0.98
CA ALA A 90 2.23 -3.71 2.16
C ALA A 90 2.18 -2.64 3.25
N GLY A 91 2.10 -3.07 4.49
CA GLY A 91 2.11 -2.17 5.64
C GLY A 91 2.39 -2.91 6.94
N THR A 92 2.87 -2.17 7.92
CA THR A 92 3.14 -2.68 9.27
C THR A 92 2.78 -1.62 10.32
N MET A 93 2.53 -2.06 11.53
CA MET A 93 2.40 -1.21 12.71
C MET A 93 3.18 -1.87 13.86
N GLU A 94 4.42 -1.48 14.02
CA GLU A 94 5.33 -2.07 15.01
C GLU A 94 4.81 -1.86 16.45
N THR A 95 5.00 -2.85 17.28
CA THR A 95 4.63 -2.76 18.72
C THR A 95 5.72 -2.13 19.57
N LYS A 96 6.96 -2.13 19.06
CA LYS A 96 8.15 -1.53 19.69
C LYS A 96 8.89 -0.72 18.63
N ARG A 97 9.61 0.30 19.08
CA ARG A 97 10.48 1.07 18.17
C ARG A 97 11.54 0.15 17.57
N ARG A 98 11.55 0.08 16.24
CA ARG A 98 12.58 -0.61 15.47
C ARG A 98 13.14 0.36 14.44
N ILE A 99 14.43 0.53 14.46
CA ILE A 99 15.16 1.37 13.50
C ILE A 99 15.73 0.46 12.42
N THR A 100 15.53 0.84 11.17
CA THR A 100 16.06 0.15 10.00
C THR A 100 17.55 0.46 9.82
N GLU A 101 18.22 -0.26 8.92
CA GLU A 101 19.61 0.02 8.51
C GLU A 101 19.78 1.42 7.94
N ASP A 102 18.71 1.99 7.34
CA ASP A 102 18.70 3.34 6.79
C ASP A 102 18.47 4.44 7.87
N GLY A 103 18.39 4.05 9.15
CA GLY A 103 18.16 4.98 10.26
C GLY A 103 16.71 5.48 10.35
N LEU A 104 15.74 4.79 9.73
CA LEU A 104 14.33 5.13 9.77
C LEU A 104 13.59 4.28 10.81
N GLU A 105 12.52 4.82 11.40
CA GLU A 105 11.56 3.97 12.12
C GLU A 105 10.88 3.02 11.13
N ARG A 106 10.77 1.73 11.47
CA ARG A 106 10.37 0.68 10.53
C ARG A 106 8.97 0.88 9.97
N THR A 107 8.00 1.37 10.77
CA THR A 107 6.64 1.69 10.27
C THR A 107 6.69 2.81 9.25
N VAL A 108 7.54 3.82 9.47
CA VAL A 108 7.74 4.93 8.52
C VAL A 108 8.38 4.42 7.23
N SER A 109 9.42 3.58 7.34
CA SER A 109 10.08 2.99 6.17
C SER A 109 9.09 2.20 5.31
N VAL A 110 8.42 1.21 5.91
CA VAL A 110 7.55 0.26 5.18
C VAL A 110 6.29 0.92 4.63
N ASN A 111 5.66 1.81 5.41
CA ASN A 111 4.34 2.35 5.05
C ASN A 111 4.40 3.59 4.16
N TYR A 112 5.53 4.30 4.13
CA TYR A 112 5.62 5.57 3.40
C TYR A 112 6.87 5.67 2.52
N VAL A 113 8.08 5.59 3.12
CA VAL A 113 9.31 5.91 2.36
C VAL A 113 9.56 4.90 1.24
N ALA A 114 9.37 3.60 1.52
CA ALA A 114 9.54 2.56 0.50
C ALA A 114 8.48 2.63 -0.61
N PRO A 115 7.16 2.76 -0.33
CA PRO A 115 6.15 3.01 -1.37
C PRO A 115 6.44 4.27 -2.20
N TYR A 116 6.89 5.35 -1.56
CA TYR A 116 7.31 6.57 -2.26
C TYR A 116 8.47 6.28 -3.23
N LEU A 117 9.56 5.69 -2.72
CA LEU A 117 10.74 5.35 -3.51
C LEU A 117 10.39 4.41 -4.68
N LEU A 118 9.67 3.33 -4.38
CA LEU A 118 9.25 2.33 -5.36
C LEU A 118 8.42 2.97 -6.47
N THR A 119 7.38 3.71 -6.09
CA THR A 119 6.49 4.37 -7.05
C THR A 119 7.28 5.32 -7.95
N ARG A 120 8.12 6.19 -7.37
CA ARG A 120 8.94 7.15 -8.12
C ARG A 120 9.87 6.47 -9.11
N LYS A 121 10.50 5.36 -8.72
CA LYS A 121 11.41 4.61 -9.58
C LYS A 121 10.67 3.88 -10.72
N LEU A 122 9.45 3.40 -10.48
CA LEU A 122 8.69 2.64 -11.48
C LEU A 122 7.88 3.52 -12.45
N LEU A 123 7.74 4.84 -12.21
CA LEU A 123 7.03 5.74 -13.13
C LEU A 123 7.50 5.66 -14.61
N PRO A 124 8.78 5.44 -14.93
CA PRO A 124 9.21 5.28 -16.33
C PRO A 124 8.59 4.07 -17.05
N LEU A 125 8.14 3.06 -16.32
CA LEU A 125 7.45 1.88 -16.86
C LEU A 125 5.92 2.05 -16.94
N MET A 126 5.39 3.21 -16.54
CA MET A 126 3.96 3.49 -16.48
C MET A 126 3.59 4.60 -17.46
N GLY A 127 2.41 4.49 -18.06
CA GLY A 127 1.90 5.45 -19.02
C GLY A 127 0.39 5.55 -18.98
N GLU A 128 -0.21 6.04 -20.06
CA GLU A 128 -1.65 6.23 -20.19
C GLU A 128 -2.44 4.97 -19.81
N GLY A 129 -3.46 5.14 -18.98
CA GLY A 129 -4.30 4.06 -18.47
C GLY A 129 -3.67 3.23 -17.35
N SER A 130 -2.41 3.49 -16.97
CA SER A 130 -1.82 2.84 -15.78
C SER A 130 -2.45 3.37 -14.50
N ARG A 131 -2.54 2.50 -13.48
CA ARG A 131 -3.15 2.84 -12.19
C ARG A 131 -2.20 2.57 -11.04
N ILE A 132 -2.11 3.52 -10.12
CA ILE A 132 -1.38 3.40 -8.86
C ILE A 132 -2.40 3.47 -7.73
N VAL A 133 -2.44 2.47 -6.88
CA VAL A 133 -3.31 2.45 -5.70
C VAL A 133 -2.46 2.31 -4.43
N ASN A 134 -2.64 3.24 -3.51
CA ASN A 134 -1.96 3.25 -2.23
C ASN A 134 -2.93 2.82 -1.11
N MET A 135 -2.58 1.76 -0.35
CA MET A 135 -3.37 1.30 0.79
C MET A 135 -3.13 2.22 1.99
N VAL A 136 -4.13 3.02 2.31
CA VAL A 136 -4.08 3.91 3.47
C VAL A 136 -4.84 3.32 4.67
N SER A 137 -5.42 4.12 5.53
CA SER A 137 -6.25 3.71 6.68
C SER A 137 -7.03 4.93 7.18
N CYS A 138 -8.20 4.72 7.75
CA CYS A 138 -9.00 5.77 8.39
C CYS A 138 -8.22 6.57 9.45
N THR A 139 -7.15 5.99 10.00
CA THR A 139 -6.27 6.65 10.96
C THR A 139 -5.51 7.86 10.40
N TYR A 140 -5.46 8.03 9.05
CA TYR A 140 -4.91 9.25 8.45
C TYR A 140 -5.54 10.52 9.06
N ALA A 141 -6.81 10.44 9.46
CA ALA A 141 -7.57 11.58 9.99
C ALA A 141 -7.04 12.13 11.31
N ILE A 142 -6.32 11.34 12.08
CA ILE A 142 -5.67 11.73 13.33
C ILE A 142 -4.15 11.88 13.20
N GLY A 143 -3.60 11.65 12.00
CA GLY A 143 -2.19 11.83 11.70
C GLY A 143 -1.78 13.30 11.79
N LYS A 144 -0.51 13.53 12.13
CA LYS A 144 0.15 14.85 12.14
C LYS A 144 1.50 14.70 11.45
N LEU A 145 1.81 15.63 10.55
CA LEU A 145 3.12 15.67 9.90
C LEU A 145 3.98 16.72 10.59
N ASP A 146 5.06 16.25 11.20
CA ASP A 146 6.11 17.08 11.79
C ASP A 146 7.38 16.82 10.96
N PHE A 147 7.64 17.66 9.98
CA PHE A 147 8.70 17.42 9.00
C PHE A 147 10.11 17.45 9.58
N PRO A 148 10.46 18.26 10.58
CA PRO A 148 11.78 18.19 11.20
C PRO A 148 12.08 16.83 11.81
N ASP A 149 11.04 16.07 12.20
CA ASP A 149 11.19 14.77 12.85
C ASP A 149 10.25 13.69 12.28
N PHE A 150 9.79 13.86 11.04
CA PHE A 150 8.87 12.93 10.39
C PHE A 150 9.41 11.50 10.38
N PHE A 151 10.71 11.34 10.16
CA PHE A 151 11.37 10.04 10.17
C PHE A 151 11.66 9.49 11.56
N LEU A 152 11.36 10.23 12.61
CA LEU A 152 11.54 9.86 14.02
C LEU A 152 12.99 9.42 14.33
N ARG A 153 13.95 10.03 13.62
CA ARG A 153 15.38 9.81 13.85
C ARG A 153 15.75 10.38 15.22
N GLY A 154 16.21 9.54 16.10
CA GLY A 154 16.73 9.97 17.40
C GLY A 154 15.70 10.37 18.45
N LYS A 155 14.40 10.28 18.23
CA LYS A 155 13.41 10.49 19.29
C LYS A 155 13.61 9.48 20.42
N LYS A 156 14.02 9.99 21.58
CA LYS A 156 14.05 9.24 22.85
C LYS A 156 12.67 9.36 23.51
N GLY A 157 12.25 8.34 24.25
CA GLY A 157 10.99 8.35 25.00
C GLY A 157 10.02 7.24 24.61
N ALA A 158 8.76 7.36 25.07
CA ALA A 158 7.73 6.36 24.83
C ALA A 158 7.43 6.20 23.34
N PHE A 159 7.31 4.95 22.92
CA PHE A 159 6.92 4.60 21.55
C PHE A 159 5.40 4.54 21.44
N TRP A 160 4.82 5.43 20.60
CA TRP A 160 3.39 5.52 20.38
C TRP A 160 3.04 4.99 18.99
N ARG A 161 2.71 3.70 18.90
CA ARG A 161 2.47 3.01 17.63
C ARG A 161 1.38 3.63 16.77
N ILE A 162 0.24 4.05 17.39
CA ILE A 162 -0.91 4.60 16.67
C ILE A 162 -0.58 5.95 16.03
N PRO A 163 -0.04 6.96 16.75
CA PRO A 163 0.38 8.21 16.12
C PRO A 163 1.38 8.01 14.98
N ILE A 164 2.40 7.17 15.15
CA ILE A 164 3.39 6.90 14.11
C ILE A 164 2.72 6.29 12.87
N TYR A 165 1.92 5.25 13.07
CA TYR A 165 1.17 4.63 11.99
C TYR A 165 0.24 5.65 11.28
N SER A 166 -0.49 6.44 12.03
CA SER A 166 -1.41 7.47 11.50
C SER A 166 -0.68 8.53 10.68
N ASN A 167 0.51 8.96 11.13
CA ASN A 167 1.35 9.90 10.40
C ASN A 167 1.78 9.31 9.04
N THR A 168 2.16 8.03 9.00
CA THR A 168 2.53 7.37 7.73
C THR A 168 1.35 7.26 6.78
N LYS A 169 0.15 7.00 7.29
CA LYS A 169 -1.06 6.90 6.47
C LYS A 169 -1.54 8.26 5.97
N LEU A 170 -1.37 9.32 6.76
CA LEU A 170 -1.59 10.69 6.30
C LEU A 170 -0.58 11.07 5.20
N ALA A 171 0.72 10.82 5.42
CA ALA A 171 1.75 11.10 4.43
C ALA A 171 1.49 10.38 3.09
N LEU A 172 1.12 9.09 3.15
CA LEU A 172 0.81 8.32 1.95
C LEU A 172 -0.46 8.83 1.23
N THR A 173 -1.45 9.32 1.98
CA THR A 173 -2.65 9.96 1.41
C THR A 173 -2.29 11.26 0.67
N LEU A 174 -1.49 12.11 1.30
CA LEU A 174 -1.06 13.38 0.68
C LEU A 174 -0.12 13.15 -0.51
N PHE A 175 0.77 12.16 -0.41
CA PHE A 175 1.60 11.73 -1.56
C PHE A 175 0.74 11.27 -2.74
N THR A 176 -0.35 10.52 -2.49
CA THR A 176 -1.28 10.08 -3.53
C THR A 176 -1.84 11.28 -4.31
N ILE A 177 -2.29 12.32 -3.60
CA ILE A 177 -2.86 13.51 -4.20
C ILE A 177 -1.79 14.30 -4.97
N ALA A 178 -0.64 14.56 -4.32
CA ALA A 178 0.45 15.29 -4.95
C ALA A 178 0.98 14.59 -6.21
N LEU A 179 1.09 13.25 -6.16
CA LEU A 179 1.53 12.47 -7.30
C LEU A 179 0.52 12.50 -8.44
N SER A 180 -0.79 12.42 -8.13
CA SER A 180 -1.84 12.44 -9.16
C SER A 180 -1.76 13.69 -10.04
N GLU A 181 -1.49 14.84 -9.46
CA GLU A 181 -1.30 16.08 -10.22
C GLU A 181 -0.02 16.05 -11.08
N LYS A 182 1.07 15.53 -10.54
CA LYS A 182 2.37 15.46 -11.23
C LYS A 182 2.36 14.52 -12.46
N VAL A 183 1.51 13.48 -12.44
CA VAL A 183 1.46 12.47 -13.52
C VAL A 183 0.21 12.54 -14.36
N LYS A 184 -0.63 13.54 -14.15
CA LYS A 184 -1.91 13.75 -14.85
C LYS A 184 -1.74 13.79 -16.37
N GLU A 185 -0.77 14.54 -16.86
CA GLU A 185 -0.48 14.66 -18.29
C GLU A 185 0.01 13.34 -18.93
N LYS A 186 0.50 12.41 -18.12
CA LYS A 186 0.88 11.07 -18.59
C LYS A 186 -0.29 10.10 -18.64
N GLY A 187 -1.50 10.52 -18.28
CA GLY A 187 -2.68 9.67 -18.21
C GLY A 187 -2.59 8.57 -17.13
N ILE A 188 -1.74 8.76 -16.11
CA ILE A 188 -1.61 7.81 -15.00
C ILE A 188 -2.60 8.18 -13.90
N VAL A 189 -3.40 7.21 -13.47
CA VAL A 189 -4.40 7.37 -12.40
C VAL A 189 -3.80 6.97 -11.06
N VAL A 190 -3.91 7.85 -10.05
CA VAL A 190 -3.34 7.62 -8.71
C VAL A 190 -4.40 7.83 -7.65
N ASN A 191 -4.73 6.80 -6.87
CA ASN A 191 -5.77 6.87 -5.85
C ASN A 191 -5.35 6.19 -4.54
N ALA A 192 -5.99 6.59 -3.43
CA ALA A 192 -5.84 5.99 -2.13
C ALA A 192 -7.06 5.12 -1.79
N ALA A 193 -6.81 3.91 -1.28
CA ALA A 193 -7.84 2.98 -0.79
C ALA A 193 -7.79 2.89 0.74
N ASP A 194 -8.88 3.25 1.40
CA ASP A 194 -9.07 3.00 2.83
C ASP A 194 -9.87 1.69 3.00
N PRO A 195 -9.27 0.67 3.60
CA PRO A 195 -9.92 -0.63 3.78
C PRO A 195 -10.96 -0.64 4.91
N GLY A 196 -11.04 0.43 5.71
CA GLY A 196 -11.72 0.43 6.99
C GLY A 196 -10.95 -0.36 8.07
N ILE A 197 -11.64 -0.82 9.09
CA ILE A 197 -11.05 -1.66 10.15
C ILE A 197 -11.13 -3.12 9.70
N VAL A 198 -9.97 -3.72 9.41
CA VAL A 198 -9.88 -5.09 8.88
C VAL A 198 -9.22 -6.00 9.89
N SER A 199 -9.75 -7.21 10.08
CA SER A 199 -9.12 -8.25 10.89
C SER A 199 -7.82 -8.70 10.21
N THR A 200 -6.72 -8.12 10.65
CA THR A 200 -5.38 -8.46 10.18
C THR A 200 -4.43 -8.51 11.39
N PRO A 201 -3.30 -9.23 11.32
CA PRO A 201 -2.30 -9.27 12.38
C PRO A 201 -1.78 -7.88 12.81
N ILE A 202 -1.98 -6.84 11.99
CA ILE A 202 -1.61 -5.46 12.30
C ILE A 202 -2.41 -4.90 13.50
N ILE A 203 -3.66 -5.34 13.70
CA ILE A 203 -4.55 -4.82 14.76
C ILE A 203 -4.39 -5.58 16.06
N THR A 204 -3.87 -6.80 16.04
CA THR A 204 -3.67 -7.62 17.25
C THR A 204 -2.77 -6.90 18.24
N MET A 205 -3.31 -6.52 19.38
CA MET A 205 -2.55 -5.79 20.40
C MET A 205 -1.72 -6.72 21.29
N HIS A 206 -1.95 -8.04 21.21
CA HIS A 206 -1.37 -9.05 22.12
C HIS A 206 -1.59 -8.72 23.60
N MET A 207 -2.78 -8.17 23.94
CA MET A 207 -3.18 -7.79 25.27
C MET A 207 -4.20 -8.80 25.81
N TRP A 208 -4.25 -8.97 27.13
CA TRP A 208 -5.15 -9.92 27.79
C TRP A 208 -6.64 -9.66 27.51
N PHE A 209 -7.01 -8.44 27.10
CA PHE A 209 -8.39 -8.05 26.76
C PHE A 209 -8.71 -8.14 25.24
N ASP A 210 -7.77 -8.59 24.41
CA ASP A 210 -8.02 -8.79 22.96
C ASP A 210 -9.27 -9.65 22.68
N PRO A 211 -9.59 -10.72 23.46
CA PRO A 211 -10.81 -11.47 23.26
C PRO A 211 -12.09 -10.67 23.54
N LEU A 212 -12.05 -9.73 24.49
CA LEU A 212 -13.19 -8.83 24.80
C LEU A 212 -13.36 -7.78 23.71
N THR A 213 -12.26 -7.20 23.22
CA THR A 213 -12.31 -6.26 22.09
C THR A 213 -12.81 -6.95 20.83
N ASP A 214 -12.46 -8.18 20.58
CA ASP A 214 -12.98 -8.98 19.46
C ASP A 214 -14.51 -9.14 19.53
N ILE A 215 -15.08 -9.40 20.71
CA ILE A 215 -16.53 -9.58 20.87
C ILE A 215 -17.30 -8.27 20.62
N PHE A 216 -16.82 -7.14 21.15
CA PHE A 216 -17.50 -5.85 21.02
C PHE A 216 -17.30 -5.17 19.66
N PHE A 217 -16.16 -5.38 19.01
CA PHE A 217 -15.84 -4.74 17.72
C PHE A 217 -16.06 -5.65 16.51
N ARG A 218 -16.31 -6.96 16.69
CA ARG A 218 -16.58 -7.90 15.58
C ARG A 218 -17.58 -7.40 14.54
N PRO A 219 -18.70 -6.75 14.90
CA PRO A 219 -19.66 -6.27 13.89
C PRO A 219 -19.07 -5.20 12.97
N PHE A 220 -18.00 -4.52 13.39
CA PHE A 220 -17.36 -3.44 12.64
C PHE A 220 -16.05 -3.84 11.96
N ILE A 221 -15.55 -5.06 12.26
CA ILE A 221 -14.30 -5.57 11.70
C ILE A 221 -14.58 -6.27 10.38
N ARG A 222 -14.00 -5.77 9.31
CA ARG A 222 -14.10 -6.33 7.97
C ARG A 222 -13.21 -7.56 7.82
N THR A 223 -13.66 -8.51 6.99
CA THR A 223 -12.78 -9.58 6.51
C THR A 223 -11.72 -9.02 5.56
N PRO A 224 -10.58 -9.71 5.33
CA PRO A 224 -9.59 -9.31 4.33
C PRO A 224 -10.20 -9.05 2.95
N ARG A 225 -11.16 -9.88 2.52
CA ARG A 225 -11.88 -9.72 1.25
C ARG A 225 -12.69 -8.41 1.21
N GLN A 226 -13.40 -8.09 2.27
CA GLN A 226 -14.16 -6.84 2.37
C GLN A 226 -13.23 -5.62 2.44
N GLY A 227 -12.09 -5.73 3.14
CA GLY A 227 -11.08 -4.68 3.20
C GLY A 227 -10.40 -4.42 1.85
N ALA A 228 -10.19 -5.46 1.08
CA ALA A 228 -9.57 -5.37 -0.24
C ALA A 228 -10.49 -4.76 -1.32
N ALA A 229 -11.82 -4.79 -1.11
CA ALA A 229 -12.80 -4.42 -2.13
C ALA A 229 -12.57 -3.03 -2.74
N THR A 230 -12.27 -2.01 -1.92
CA THR A 230 -11.98 -0.65 -2.40
C THR A 230 -10.75 -0.61 -3.30
N ALA A 231 -9.67 -1.29 -2.93
CA ALA A 231 -8.46 -1.34 -3.74
C ALA A 231 -8.70 -2.11 -5.06
N ILE A 232 -9.44 -3.21 -5.01
CA ILE A 232 -9.81 -4.00 -6.19
C ILE A 232 -10.63 -3.16 -7.17
N SER A 233 -11.64 -2.44 -6.68
CA SER A 233 -12.44 -1.53 -7.49
C SER A 233 -11.56 -0.45 -8.16
N LEU A 234 -10.66 0.20 -7.43
CA LEU A 234 -9.76 1.20 -7.97
C LEU A 234 -8.78 0.65 -9.03
N LEU A 235 -8.38 -0.61 -8.89
CA LEU A 235 -7.47 -1.26 -9.84
C LEU A 235 -8.21 -1.73 -11.11
N LEU A 236 -9.43 -2.25 -10.99
CA LEU A 236 -10.06 -3.02 -12.06
C LEU A 236 -11.31 -2.34 -12.67
N ASP A 237 -12.09 -1.58 -11.91
CA ASP A 237 -13.33 -0.99 -12.41
C ASP A 237 -13.03 0.15 -13.40
N GLU A 238 -13.77 0.16 -14.51
CA GLU A 238 -13.58 1.16 -15.57
C GLU A 238 -13.85 2.58 -15.08
N ASP A 239 -14.93 2.78 -14.33
CA ASP A 239 -15.30 4.11 -13.81
C ASP A 239 -14.32 4.64 -12.75
N ALA A 240 -13.70 3.75 -11.97
CA ALA A 240 -12.64 4.14 -11.04
C ALA A 240 -11.39 4.65 -11.78
N GLY A 241 -11.13 4.13 -12.98
CA GLY A 241 -10.04 4.59 -13.86
C GLY A 241 -10.21 5.99 -14.42
N LYS A 242 -11.41 6.59 -14.34
CA LYS A 242 -11.69 7.96 -14.79
C LYS A 242 -11.41 9.03 -13.72
N ARG A 243 -11.10 8.63 -12.49
CA ARG A 243 -10.86 9.53 -11.35
C ARG A 243 -9.46 9.35 -10.81
N THR A 244 -8.78 10.45 -10.56
CA THR A 244 -7.42 10.47 -9.98
C THR A 244 -7.35 11.43 -8.80
N GLY A 245 -6.39 11.25 -7.91
CA GLY A 245 -6.18 12.11 -6.74
C GLY A 245 -7.21 11.95 -5.64
N THR A 246 -7.93 10.81 -5.60
CA THR A 246 -9.02 10.61 -4.64
C THR A 246 -8.66 9.64 -3.53
N LEU A 247 -9.17 9.94 -2.33
CA LEU A 247 -9.28 8.96 -1.24
C LEU A 247 -10.62 8.24 -1.38
N ASN A 248 -10.61 6.91 -1.33
CA ASN A 248 -11.81 6.11 -1.48
C ASN A 248 -12.04 5.23 -0.25
N VAL A 249 -13.29 5.20 0.19
CA VAL A 249 -13.76 4.39 1.33
C VAL A 249 -14.99 3.61 0.87
N SER A 250 -15.05 2.30 1.09
CA SER A 250 -16.18 1.46 0.66
C SER A 250 -16.51 1.66 -0.83
N CYS A 251 -15.50 1.70 -1.69
CA CYS A 251 -15.57 1.90 -3.15
C CYS A 251 -16.08 3.28 -3.60
N HIS A 252 -16.27 4.24 -2.68
CA HIS A 252 -16.72 5.59 -2.99
C HIS A 252 -15.65 6.63 -2.67
N PRO A 253 -15.52 7.70 -3.49
CA PRO A 253 -14.62 8.80 -3.20
C PRO A 253 -15.08 9.53 -1.93
N LYS A 254 -14.13 9.87 -1.08
CA LYS A 254 -14.32 10.65 0.14
C LYS A 254 -13.57 11.96 0.03
N GLN A 255 -14.24 13.06 0.29
CA GLN A 255 -13.60 14.37 0.33
C GLN A 255 -12.68 14.46 1.56
N LEU A 256 -11.45 14.89 1.34
CA LEU A 256 -10.53 15.21 2.43
C LEU A 256 -10.91 16.56 3.05
N ALA A 257 -10.80 16.66 4.38
CA ALA A 257 -11.03 17.92 5.07
C ALA A 257 -9.97 18.96 4.65
N GLU A 258 -10.38 20.22 4.49
CA GLU A 258 -9.52 21.34 4.07
C GLU A 258 -8.24 21.48 4.89
N LYS A 259 -8.29 21.17 6.21
CA LYS A 259 -7.13 21.20 7.10
C LYS A 259 -5.92 20.42 6.60
N PHE A 260 -6.13 19.40 5.75
CA PHE A 260 -5.03 18.58 5.20
C PHE A 260 -4.36 19.23 3.99
N PHE A 261 -5.03 20.18 3.32
CA PHE A 261 -4.46 20.93 2.19
C PHE A 261 -3.64 22.15 2.63
N HIS A 262 -3.82 22.62 3.87
CA HIS A 262 -3.06 23.76 4.42
C HIS A 262 -1.66 23.40 4.90
N HIS A 263 -1.26 22.14 4.81
CA HIS A 263 0.16 21.81 5.00
C HIS A 263 0.98 22.41 3.84
N VAL A 264 1.55 23.60 4.08
CA VAL A 264 2.46 24.35 3.18
C VAL A 264 3.57 23.45 2.61
N GLN A 265 3.73 22.27 3.14
CA GLN A 265 4.75 21.27 2.90
C GLN A 265 4.34 20.20 1.86
N MET A 266 3.14 20.26 1.28
CA MET A 266 2.79 19.38 0.15
C MET A 266 3.72 19.54 -1.07
N LYS A 267 4.48 20.64 -1.14
CA LYS A 267 5.48 20.85 -2.20
C LYS A 267 6.74 20.02 -2.00
N GLU A 268 6.99 19.53 -0.80
CA GLU A 268 8.18 18.75 -0.42
C GLU A 268 7.91 17.23 -0.44
N LEU A 269 6.65 16.81 -0.57
CA LEU A 269 6.23 15.44 -0.80
C LEU A 269 6.21 15.10 -2.30
#